data_bd364236169349090afe59ed0a6d074c
#
_entry.id   bd364236169349090afe59ed0a6d074c
#
_cell.length_a   1.000
_cell.length_b   1.000
_cell.length_c   1.000
_cell.angle_alpha   90.00
_cell.angle_beta   90.00
_cell.angle_gamma   90.00
#
_symmetry.space_group_name_H-M   'P 1'
#
loop_
_entity.id
_entity.type
_entity.pdbx_description
1 polymer ?
#
loop_
_entity_poly.entity_id
_entity_poly.type
_entity_poly.pdbx_seq_one_letter_code
_entity_poly.pdbx_strand_id
1 'polypeptide(L)'
;MTTPPVPGQPQPPSHVLRPESIERFDRGNGVVTIPFVGKWNTTGNAVTTGMTVFAPGTGIPLHSHNVEETVLVFDGEATAVVGEEEFELVAGQATWVPAGIPHCFRNRGSGSMTIYWVYGGRDVTRTVTATGETFEHLSDRDRGATPAS
;
A
#
# COMPACT_ATOMS: atom_id res chain seq x y z
N MET A 1 30.39 -14.84 0.32
CA MET A 1 29.70 -15.93 1.03
C MET A 1 28.42 -15.39 1.65
N THR A 2 27.31 -16.05 1.40
CA THR A 2 26.04 -15.70 2.02
C THR A 2 25.89 -16.46 3.33
N THR A 3 25.49 -15.79 4.40
CA THR A 3 25.14 -16.43 5.66
C THR A 3 23.89 -17.31 5.43
N PRO A 4 23.89 -18.58 5.92
CA PRO A 4 22.71 -19.41 5.78
C PRO A 4 21.51 -18.77 6.51
N PRO A 5 20.29 -18.98 6.01
CA PRO A 5 19.08 -18.43 6.63
C PRO A 5 18.91 -18.99 8.05
N VAL A 6 18.51 -18.11 8.98
CA VAL A 6 18.16 -18.49 10.34
C VAL A 6 16.68 -18.87 10.36
N PRO A 7 16.33 -20.10 10.77
CA PRO A 7 14.94 -20.51 10.84
C PRO A 7 14.12 -19.58 11.72
N GLY A 8 12.93 -19.20 11.24
CA GLY A 8 11.99 -18.35 12.01
C GLY A 8 12.28 -16.86 11.96
N GLN A 9 13.34 -16.41 11.28
CA GLN A 9 13.59 -14.99 11.06
C GLN A 9 13.22 -14.57 9.64
N PRO A 10 12.75 -13.32 9.44
CA PRO A 10 12.52 -12.81 8.11
C PRO A 10 13.82 -12.83 7.30
N GLN A 11 13.72 -13.30 6.08
CA GLN A 11 14.87 -13.31 5.18
C GLN A 11 15.05 -11.91 4.59
N PRO A 12 16.29 -11.38 4.51
CA PRO A 12 16.52 -10.11 3.84
C PRO A 12 16.12 -10.27 2.36
N PRO A 13 15.53 -9.22 1.75
CA PRO A 13 15.20 -9.26 0.34
C PRO A 13 16.48 -9.30 -0.49
N SER A 14 16.40 -9.81 -1.71
CA SER A 14 17.41 -9.51 -2.72
C SER A 14 17.53 -8.00 -2.87
N HIS A 15 18.69 -7.49 -3.25
CA HIS A 15 18.86 -6.07 -3.56
C HIS A 15 17.94 -5.60 -4.70
N VAL A 16 17.43 -6.54 -5.49
CA VAL A 16 16.47 -6.28 -6.57
C VAL A 16 15.17 -6.99 -6.26
N LEU A 17 14.10 -6.23 -6.23
CA LEU A 17 12.74 -6.73 -5.98
C LEU A 17 11.96 -6.72 -7.29
N ARG A 18 11.49 -7.90 -7.70
CA ARG A 18 10.74 -8.08 -8.95
C ARG A 18 9.30 -8.43 -8.63
N PRO A 19 8.32 -7.59 -9.05
CA PRO A 19 6.91 -7.82 -8.72
C PRO A 19 6.40 -9.20 -9.13
N GLU A 20 6.88 -9.71 -10.26
CA GLU A 20 6.49 -11.03 -10.78
C GLU A 20 6.93 -12.20 -9.91
N SER A 21 7.90 -11.99 -9.02
CA SER A 21 8.44 -13.02 -8.12
C SER A 21 7.94 -12.89 -6.68
N ILE A 22 7.10 -11.91 -6.39
CA ILE A 22 6.61 -11.63 -5.05
C ILE A 22 5.20 -12.17 -4.89
N GLU A 23 4.95 -12.88 -3.78
CA GLU A 23 3.61 -13.34 -3.44
C GLU A 23 2.66 -12.17 -3.26
N ARG A 24 1.53 -12.21 -3.95
CA ARG A 24 0.53 -11.15 -3.95
C ARG A 24 -0.40 -11.27 -2.76
N PHE A 25 -0.80 -10.12 -2.23
CA PHE A 25 -1.80 -10.00 -1.18
C PHE A 25 -3.11 -9.53 -1.84
N ASP A 26 -4.05 -10.45 -2.01
CA ASP A 26 -5.34 -10.16 -2.63
C ASP A 26 -6.28 -9.50 -1.62
N ARG A 27 -6.73 -8.29 -1.92
CA ARG A 27 -7.68 -7.55 -1.08
C ARG A 27 -9.13 -7.80 -1.46
N GLY A 28 -9.37 -8.57 -2.53
CA GLY A 28 -10.69 -8.78 -3.09
C GLY A 28 -11.13 -7.63 -4.02
N ASN A 29 -12.23 -7.85 -4.73
CA ASN A 29 -12.84 -6.88 -5.66
C ASN A 29 -11.90 -6.30 -6.72
N GLY A 30 -10.83 -7.01 -7.08
CA GLY A 30 -9.88 -6.56 -8.09
C GLY A 30 -8.79 -5.62 -7.59
N VAL A 31 -8.56 -5.58 -6.28
CA VAL A 31 -7.45 -4.82 -5.67
C VAL A 31 -6.41 -5.79 -5.13
N VAL A 32 -5.18 -5.68 -5.61
CA VAL A 32 -4.08 -6.58 -5.26
C VAL A 32 -2.87 -5.79 -4.82
N THR A 33 -2.32 -6.13 -3.66
CA THR A 33 -1.09 -5.53 -3.15
C THR A 33 0.09 -6.46 -3.42
N ILE A 34 1.21 -5.87 -3.82
CA ILE A 34 2.49 -6.54 -4.04
C ILE A 34 3.48 -5.93 -3.04
N PRO A 35 3.70 -6.58 -1.88
CA PRO A 35 4.59 -6.02 -0.85
C PRO A 35 6.05 -6.16 -1.27
N PHE A 36 6.84 -5.10 -1.11
CA PHE A 36 8.27 -5.10 -1.44
C PHE A 36 9.13 -5.20 -0.18
N VAL A 37 9.35 -4.09 0.53
CA VAL A 37 10.21 -4.05 1.70
C VAL A 37 9.36 -3.91 2.96
N GLY A 38 9.59 -4.77 3.93
CA GLY A 38 8.90 -4.69 5.20
C GLY A 38 9.41 -5.72 6.20
N LYS A 39 8.75 -5.81 7.33
CA LYS A 39 9.13 -6.76 8.39
C LYS A 39 8.94 -8.22 8.01
N TRP A 40 8.22 -8.51 6.92
CA TRP A 40 8.09 -9.87 6.35
C TRP A 40 9.37 -10.38 5.72
N ASN A 41 10.29 -9.51 5.32
CA ASN A 41 11.52 -9.89 4.61
C ASN A 41 12.78 -9.15 5.08
N THR A 42 12.68 -8.27 6.07
CA THR A 42 13.85 -7.56 6.63
C THR A 42 13.78 -7.52 8.15
N THR A 43 14.90 -7.24 8.80
CA THR A 43 14.97 -7.10 10.26
C THR A 43 15.28 -5.69 10.73
N GLY A 44 15.63 -4.76 9.84
CA GLY A 44 16.06 -3.41 10.23
C GLY A 44 15.64 -2.33 9.26
N ASN A 45 14.58 -2.55 8.50
CA ASN A 45 14.09 -1.56 7.56
C ASN A 45 13.52 -0.33 8.27
N ALA A 46 13.86 0.85 7.75
CA ALA A 46 13.29 2.11 8.21
C ALA A 46 12.04 2.51 7.42
N VAL A 47 11.80 1.88 6.28
CA VAL A 47 10.64 2.11 5.42
C VAL A 47 9.94 0.81 5.10
N THR A 48 8.63 0.90 4.82
CA THR A 48 7.83 -0.22 4.33
C THR A 48 7.28 0.17 2.97
N THR A 49 7.49 -0.65 1.95
CA THR A 49 7.16 -0.30 0.57
C THR A 49 6.43 -1.41 -0.16
N GLY A 50 5.72 -1.03 -1.20
CA GLY A 50 5.05 -1.97 -2.09
C GLY A 50 4.27 -1.27 -3.17
N MET A 51 3.57 -2.06 -3.95
CA MET A 51 2.65 -1.59 -4.99
C MET A 51 1.25 -2.10 -4.71
N THR A 52 0.26 -1.38 -5.21
CA THR A 52 -1.13 -1.85 -5.22
C THR A 52 -1.70 -1.59 -6.61
N VAL A 53 -2.31 -2.63 -7.16
CA VAL A 53 -2.95 -2.60 -8.49
C VAL A 53 -4.46 -2.60 -8.28
N PHE A 54 -5.13 -1.63 -8.90
CA PHE A 54 -6.58 -1.45 -8.82
C PHE A 54 -7.21 -1.73 -10.18
N ALA A 55 -8.12 -2.68 -10.23
CA ALA A 55 -8.97 -2.86 -11.41
C ALA A 55 -9.87 -1.62 -11.60
N PRO A 56 -10.37 -1.37 -12.82
CA PRO A 56 -11.32 -0.27 -13.04
C PRO A 56 -12.52 -0.34 -12.09
N GLY A 57 -12.92 0.82 -11.58
CA GLY A 57 -14.08 0.93 -10.69
C GLY A 57 -13.86 0.44 -9.27
N THR A 58 -12.62 0.33 -8.82
CA THR A 58 -12.29 -0.12 -7.45
C THR A 58 -11.53 0.95 -6.66
N GLY A 59 -11.50 0.77 -5.34
CA GLY A 59 -10.77 1.62 -4.42
C GLY A 59 -10.52 0.91 -3.10
N ILE A 60 -9.98 1.66 -2.16
CA ILE A 60 -9.83 1.21 -0.77
C ILE A 60 -10.59 2.18 0.14
N PRO A 61 -11.07 1.71 1.32
CA PRO A 61 -11.79 2.58 2.25
C PRO A 61 -10.91 3.73 2.73
N LEU A 62 -11.53 4.85 3.06
CA LEU A 62 -10.85 5.97 3.71
C LEU A 62 -10.23 5.48 5.01
N HIS A 63 -8.95 5.74 5.20
CA HIS A 63 -8.16 5.23 6.32
C HIS A 63 -7.00 6.16 6.65
N SER A 64 -6.37 5.92 7.78
CA SER A 64 -5.14 6.60 8.18
C SER A 64 -4.09 5.59 8.65
N HIS A 65 -2.86 6.05 8.73
CA HIS A 65 -1.74 5.24 9.26
C HIS A 65 -1.08 5.95 10.45
N ASN A 66 -0.40 5.18 11.26
CA ASN A 66 0.41 5.69 12.37
C ASN A 66 1.73 6.35 11.93
N VAL A 67 2.04 6.29 10.64
CA VAL A 67 3.25 6.84 10.02
C VAL A 67 2.89 7.68 8.81
N GLU A 68 3.81 8.52 8.37
CA GLU A 68 3.65 9.25 7.11
C GLU A 68 3.74 8.31 5.91
N GLU A 69 3.11 8.71 4.81
CA GLU A 69 3.07 7.95 3.57
C GLU A 69 3.35 8.86 2.38
N THR A 70 4.15 8.39 1.44
CA THR A 70 4.17 8.96 0.09
C THR A 70 3.72 7.90 -0.91
N VAL A 71 2.93 8.31 -1.89
CA VAL A 71 2.39 7.43 -2.92
C VAL A 71 2.63 8.04 -4.28
N LEU A 72 3.28 7.29 -5.16
CA LEU A 72 3.48 7.64 -6.56
C LEU A 72 2.45 6.89 -7.40
N VAL A 73 1.74 7.59 -8.28
CA VAL A 73 0.97 6.92 -9.34
C VAL A 73 1.97 6.40 -10.37
N PHE A 74 2.10 5.10 -10.43
CA PHE A 74 3.07 4.43 -11.29
C PHE A 74 2.51 4.22 -12.71
N ASP A 75 1.23 3.85 -12.80
CA ASP A 75 0.56 3.57 -14.06
C ASP A 75 -0.93 3.92 -13.95
N GLY A 76 -1.51 4.43 -15.03
CA GLY A 76 -2.91 4.80 -15.08
C GLY A 76 -3.19 6.17 -14.48
N GLU A 77 -4.45 6.37 -14.12
CA GLU A 77 -4.95 7.60 -13.50
C GLU A 77 -5.60 7.27 -12.17
N ALA A 78 -5.41 8.13 -11.18
CA ALA A 78 -5.91 7.92 -9.83
C ALA A 78 -6.71 9.12 -9.33
N THR A 79 -7.77 8.84 -8.57
CA THR A 79 -8.40 9.83 -7.72
C THR A 79 -7.87 9.63 -6.31
N ALA A 80 -7.20 10.64 -5.75
CA ALA A 80 -6.69 10.61 -4.39
C ALA A 80 -7.56 11.50 -3.51
N VAL A 81 -7.93 11.00 -2.32
CA VAL A 81 -8.58 11.80 -1.29
C VAL A 81 -7.57 11.94 -0.15
N VAL A 82 -7.30 13.17 0.26
CA VAL A 82 -6.42 13.48 1.39
C VAL A 82 -7.13 14.48 2.30
N GLY A 83 -7.46 14.04 3.51
CA GLY A 83 -8.33 14.83 4.38
C GLY A 83 -9.68 15.03 3.73
N GLU A 84 -10.07 16.27 3.48
CA GLU A 84 -11.33 16.64 2.83
C GLU A 84 -11.15 17.00 1.35
N GLU A 85 -9.94 16.96 0.82
CA GLU A 85 -9.64 17.36 -0.56
C GLU A 85 -9.53 16.15 -1.48
N GLU A 86 -10.00 16.31 -2.71
CA GLU A 86 -9.95 15.31 -3.75
C GLU A 86 -9.06 15.80 -4.90
N PHE A 87 -8.17 14.94 -5.37
CA PHE A 87 -7.20 15.26 -6.41
C PHE A 87 -7.25 14.21 -7.52
N GLU A 88 -7.21 14.68 -8.77
CA GLU A 88 -7.01 13.81 -9.92
C GLU A 88 -5.52 13.76 -10.26
N LEU A 89 -4.94 12.56 -10.30
CA LEU A 89 -3.52 12.35 -10.54
C LEU A 89 -3.30 11.46 -11.75
N VAL A 90 -2.21 11.74 -12.46
CA VAL A 90 -1.72 10.90 -13.55
C VAL A 90 -0.37 10.27 -13.19
N ALA A 91 0.05 9.29 -13.97
CA ALA A 91 1.33 8.60 -13.75
C ALA A 91 2.49 9.59 -13.62
N GLY A 92 3.34 9.37 -12.63
CA GLY A 92 4.46 10.24 -12.28
C GLY A 92 4.16 11.28 -11.22
N GLN A 93 2.90 11.48 -10.85
CA GLN A 93 2.50 12.39 -9.77
C GLN A 93 2.37 11.65 -8.45
N ALA A 94 2.59 12.35 -7.35
CA ALA A 94 2.65 11.74 -6.03
C ALA A 94 1.90 12.55 -4.97
N THR A 95 1.49 11.86 -3.91
CA THR A 95 0.96 12.47 -2.69
C THR A 95 1.97 12.32 -1.56
N TRP A 96 1.86 13.19 -0.59
CA TRP A 96 2.48 13.03 0.72
C TRP A 96 1.40 13.23 1.77
N VAL A 97 1.25 12.28 2.69
CA VAL A 97 0.22 12.29 3.71
C VAL A 97 0.86 12.12 5.08
N PRO A 98 0.73 13.08 5.99
CA PRO A 98 1.20 12.92 7.37
C PRO A 98 0.50 11.79 8.10
N ALA A 99 1.14 11.28 9.16
CA ALA A 99 0.52 10.30 10.06
C ALA A 99 -0.82 10.83 10.58
N GLY A 100 -1.81 9.96 10.66
CA GLY A 100 -3.13 10.26 11.22
C GLY A 100 -4.11 10.95 10.29
N ILE A 101 -3.70 11.38 9.10
CA ILE A 101 -4.60 12.05 8.15
C ILE A 101 -5.36 11.01 7.31
N PRO A 102 -6.69 11.03 7.32
CA PRO A 102 -7.49 10.12 6.50
C PRO A 102 -7.24 10.34 5.01
N HIS A 103 -7.07 9.25 4.28
CA HIS A 103 -6.83 9.29 2.84
C HIS A 103 -7.25 7.98 2.17
N CYS A 104 -7.37 8.00 0.86
CA CYS A 104 -7.59 6.81 0.05
C CYS A 104 -7.27 7.08 -1.42
N PHE A 105 -7.17 6.00 -2.18
CA PHE A 105 -7.03 6.02 -3.63
C PHE A 105 -8.20 5.28 -4.27
N ARG A 106 -8.66 5.78 -5.41
CA ARG A 106 -9.76 5.19 -6.18
C ARG A 106 -9.42 5.19 -7.65
N ASN A 107 -9.78 4.11 -8.32
CA ASN A 107 -9.65 4.00 -9.78
C ASN A 107 -11.02 4.20 -10.42
N ARG A 108 -11.31 5.43 -10.85
CA ARG A 108 -12.55 5.78 -11.54
C ARG A 108 -12.41 5.69 -13.07
N GLY A 109 -11.22 5.30 -13.55
CA GLY A 109 -10.96 5.17 -14.97
C GLY A 109 -11.42 3.84 -15.55
N SER A 110 -11.17 3.66 -16.83
CA SER A 110 -11.51 2.44 -17.57
C SER A 110 -10.35 1.45 -17.68
N GLY A 111 -9.14 1.86 -17.33
CA GLY A 111 -7.94 1.02 -17.32
C GLY A 111 -7.50 0.66 -15.91
N SER A 112 -6.50 -0.20 -15.82
CA SER A 112 -5.86 -0.55 -14.55
C SER A 112 -5.07 0.65 -14.00
N MET A 113 -5.00 0.75 -12.68
CA MET A 113 -4.24 1.78 -11.97
C MET A 113 -3.27 1.12 -11.01
N THR A 114 -2.02 1.57 -11.00
CA THR A 114 -1.01 1.06 -10.08
C THR A 114 -0.39 2.21 -9.30
N ILE A 115 -0.30 2.04 -7.99
CA ILE A 115 0.39 2.97 -7.11
C ILE A 115 1.61 2.29 -6.48
N TYR A 116 2.64 3.08 -6.21
CA TYR A 116 3.81 2.68 -5.43
C TYR A 116 3.78 3.47 -4.12
N TRP A 117 3.70 2.76 -2.99
CA TRP A 117 3.56 3.38 -1.67
C TRP A 117 4.81 3.14 -0.82
N VAL A 118 5.15 4.15 -0.03
CA VAL A 118 6.26 4.13 0.93
C VAL A 118 5.75 4.67 2.26
N TYR A 119 5.81 3.84 3.29
CA TYR A 119 5.52 4.23 4.66
C TYR A 119 6.80 4.52 5.43
N GLY A 120 6.80 5.59 6.23
CA GLY A 120 7.94 6.01 7.03
C GLY A 120 8.07 5.26 8.35
N GLY A 121 8.03 3.93 8.30
CA GLY A 121 8.17 3.09 9.48
C GLY A 121 8.17 1.62 9.14
N ARG A 122 8.53 0.83 10.15
CA ARG A 122 8.53 -0.63 10.08
C ARG A 122 7.20 -1.22 10.61
N ASP A 123 6.70 -0.70 11.71
CA ASP A 123 5.46 -1.14 12.34
C ASP A 123 4.32 -0.24 11.91
N VAL A 124 3.67 -0.62 10.83
CA VAL A 124 2.61 0.18 10.19
C VAL A 124 1.25 -0.37 10.57
N THR A 125 0.36 0.51 11.01
CA THR A 125 -1.04 0.19 11.27
C THR A 125 -1.95 0.95 10.32
N ARG A 126 -3.16 0.43 10.15
CA ARG A 126 -4.22 1.07 9.39
C ARG A 126 -5.43 1.25 10.29
N THR A 127 -5.98 2.45 10.31
CA THR A 127 -7.24 2.75 10.98
C THR A 127 -8.30 3.10 9.94
N VAL A 128 -9.38 2.33 9.90
CA VAL A 128 -10.51 2.58 8.98
C VAL A 128 -11.32 3.73 9.55
N THR A 129 -11.44 4.81 8.79
CA THR A 129 -12.07 6.06 9.27
C THR A 129 -13.53 5.87 9.65
N ALA A 130 -14.30 5.11 8.87
CA ALA A 130 -15.72 4.91 9.11
C ALA A 130 -16.03 4.15 10.40
N THR A 131 -15.16 3.23 10.83
CA THR A 131 -15.39 2.35 11.98
C THR A 131 -14.49 2.65 13.17
N GLY A 132 -13.36 3.34 12.95
CA GLY A 132 -12.34 3.55 13.98
C GLY A 132 -11.52 2.29 14.27
N GLU A 133 -11.75 1.21 13.56
CA GLU A 133 -11.02 -0.04 13.76
C GLU A 133 -9.57 0.09 13.28
N THR A 134 -8.64 -0.34 14.13
CA THR A 134 -7.19 -0.32 13.82
C THR A 134 -6.67 -1.74 13.79
N PHE A 135 -5.87 -2.05 12.78
CA PHE A 135 -5.22 -3.34 12.64
C PHE A 135 -3.84 -3.16 11.98
N GLU A 136 -3.04 -4.19 12.06
CA GLU A 136 -1.72 -4.20 11.46
C GLU A 136 -1.82 -4.24 9.94
N HIS A 137 -1.00 -3.44 9.26
CA HIS A 137 -0.90 -3.41 7.81
C HIS A 137 -0.53 -4.80 7.26
N LEU A 138 -1.25 -5.24 6.23
CA LEU A 138 -1.15 -6.55 5.60
C LEU A 138 -1.48 -7.73 6.52
N SER A 139 -2.15 -7.51 7.64
CA SER A 139 -2.74 -8.58 8.44
C SER A 139 -3.98 -9.16 7.74
N ASP A 140 -4.48 -10.29 8.22
CA ASP A 140 -5.68 -10.92 7.66
C ASP A 140 -6.92 -10.00 7.70
N ARG A 141 -6.94 -9.02 8.60
CA ARG A 141 -8.01 -8.04 8.72
C ARG A 141 -7.87 -6.89 7.72
N ASP A 142 -6.70 -6.72 7.11
CA ASP A 142 -6.39 -5.63 6.18
C ASP A 142 -6.70 -6.02 4.72
N ARG A 143 -7.90 -6.54 4.46
CA ARG A 143 -8.31 -6.98 3.12
C ARG A 143 -9.45 -6.15 2.53
N GLY A 144 -9.66 -4.94 3.05
CA GLY A 144 -10.73 -4.09 2.57
C GLY A 144 -10.46 -3.55 1.17
N ALA A 145 -11.47 -3.67 0.30
CA ALA A 145 -11.52 -3.01 -0.99
C ALA A 145 -12.96 -2.57 -1.23
N THR A 146 -13.15 -1.46 -1.92
CA THR A 146 -14.47 -0.86 -2.14
C THR A 146 -14.67 -0.52 -3.61
N PRO A 147 -15.93 -0.33 -4.07
CA PRO A 147 -16.19 0.34 -5.33
C PRO A 147 -15.62 1.75 -5.31
N ALA A 148 -15.32 2.30 -6.48
CA ALA A 148 -14.70 3.62 -6.64
C ALA A 148 -15.72 4.78 -6.66
N SER A 149 -16.95 4.52 -6.32
CA SER A 149 -18.03 5.51 -6.32
C SER A 149 -17.85 6.63 -5.30
#